data_dac8877be73aa937fd463e8137989fa5
#
_entry.id   dac8877be73aa937fd463e8137989fa5
#
_cell.length_a   1.000
_cell.length_b   1.000
_cell.length_c   1.000
_cell.angle_alpha   90.00
_cell.angle_beta   90.00
_cell.angle_gamma   90.00
#
_symmetry.space_group_name_H-M   'P 1'
#
loop_
_entity.id
_entity.type
_entity.pdbx_description
1 polymer ?
#
loop_
_entity_poly.entity_id
_entity_poly.type
_entity_poly.pdbx_seq_one_letter_code
_entity_poly.pdbx_strand_id
1 'polypeptide(L)'
;MKLIFCDNTLWGLVNFRGEVLKHFVQKGCEVILVAPEKEDAQMQTHIPEGMRFIPISMGRTSKSPLNDLRYFVRLLKIFKSEKPDIVFNYTIKPNIYGSIAAKISGARSVAMMAGLGYVFINDNFVTKVARLLYRFGLHFTTHLLLLNEYSKKLVETKHLCAPQKMILLKGGEGINVTDYPQCDNASPTTTFLYIGRISWDKGYEELSTAARLLKSRNIDVHIELIGALDPSYPKSVPVERVKKDEAEGLVKYLGFTRDMKSVYKRKGIVVILPSYCEGMNRALMEACASGKPIITTDVPGCREAVEDSVNGYIVPARDSKALADAMQRYLELSDDCKKQFSDNSRKRAVSKFDIKSVLAVYDNIVKSCTESCQ
;
A
#
# COMPACT_ATOMS: atom_id res chain seq x y z
N MET A 1 3.58 -25.63 12.63
CA MET A 1 3.57 -24.28 13.22
C MET A 1 2.28 -23.58 12.82
N LYS A 2 1.68 -22.86 13.76
CA LYS A 2 0.41 -22.17 13.57
C LYS A 2 0.63 -20.66 13.54
N LEU A 3 0.24 -20.03 12.44
CA LEU A 3 0.40 -18.60 12.20
C LEU A 3 -0.96 -17.92 12.09
N ILE A 4 -1.15 -16.82 12.81
CA ILE A 4 -2.34 -15.99 12.69
C ILE A 4 -1.95 -14.65 12.01
N PHE A 5 -2.75 -14.22 11.06
CA PHE A 5 -2.61 -12.94 10.35
C PHE A 5 -3.84 -12.07 10.62
N CYS A 6 -3.64 -10.93 11.29
CA CYS A 6 -4.71 -10.01 11.69
C CYS A 6 -4.65 -8.69 10.92
N ASP A 7 -5.74 -8.29 10.28
CA ASP A 7 -5.87 -6.99 9.63
C ASP A 7 -7.26 -6.36 9.90
N ASN A 8 -7.43 -5.11 9.51
CA ASN A 8 -8.69 -4.40 9.58
C ASN A 8 -9.64 -4.70 8.41
N THR A 9 -9.20 -5.47 7.40
CA THR A 9 -10.00 -5.99 6.29
C THR A 9 -9.46 -7.35 5.82
N LEU A 10 -10.36 -8.26 5.43
CA LEU A 10 -9.98 -9.52 4.79
C LEU A 10 -9.33 -9.26 3.42
N TRP A 11 -9.88 -8.29 2.67
CA TRP A 11 -9.31 -7.87 1.40
C TRP A 11 -7.84 -7.42 1.53
N GLY A 12 -7.52 -6.65 2.59
CA GLY A 12 -6.16 -6.22 2.87
C GLY A 12 -5.20 -7.39 3.07
N LEU A 13 -5.62 -8.40 3.83
CA LEU A 13 -4.82 -9.62 4.01
C LEU A 13 -4.56 -10.34 2.69
N VAL A 14 -5.61 -10.62 1.93
CA VAL A 14 -5.49 -11.42 0.71
C VAL A 14 -4.79 -10.66 -0.41
N ASN A 15 -5.10 -9.37 -0.56
CA ASN A 15 -4.56 -8.58 -1.67
C ASN A 15 -3.11 -8.15 -1.47
N PHE A 16 -2.74 -7.72 -0.25
CA PHE A 16 -1.37 -7.23 -0.01
C PHE A 16 -0.43 -8.30 0.52
N ARG A 17 -0.92 -9.30 1.26
CA ARG A 17 -0.13 -10.34 1.93
C ARG A 17 -0.32 -11.72 1.30
N GLY A 18 -1.09 -11.82 0.20
CA GLY A 18 -1.43 -13.10 -0.43
C GLY A 18 -0.23 -13.98 -0.74
N GLU A 19 0.88 -13.41 -1.22
CA GLU A 19 2.10 -14.16 -1.51
C GLU A 19 2.79 -14.66 -0.22
N VAL A 20 2.82 -13.85 0.84
CA VAL A 20 3.34 -14.27 2.17
C VAL A 20 2.48 -15.39 2.76
N LEU A 21 1.16 -15.25 2.65
CA LEU A 21 0.22 -16.26 3.15
C LEU A 21 0.40 -17.60 2.42
N LYS A 22 0.44 -17.58 1.10
CA LYS A 22 0.68 -18.78 0.26
C LYS A 22 2.03 -19.43 0.58
N HIS A 23 3.08 -18.62 0.76
CA HIS A 23 4.40 -19.11 1.09
C HIS A 23 4.40 -19.95 2.38
N PHE A 24 3.71 -19.50 3.42
CA PHE A 24 3.65 -20.27 4.66
C PHE A 24 2.74 -21.50 4.58
N VAL A 25 1.67 -21.47 3.79
CA VAL A 25 0.89 -22.66 3.48
C VAL A 25 1.76 -23.71 2.76
N GLN A 26 2.51 -23.30 1.75
CA GLN A 26 3.44 -24.19 1.03
C GLN A 26 4.54 -24.77 1.92
N LYS A 27 4.91 -24.07 2.98
CA LYS A 27 5.85 -24.55 4.01
C LYS A 27 5.20 -25.46 5.06
N GLY A 28 3.93 -25.82 4.90
CA GLY A 28 3.21 -26.70 5.82
C GLY A 28 2.78 -26.02 7.12
N CYS A 29 2.72 -24.70 7.18
CA CYS A 29 2.17 -23.99 8.33
C CYS A 29 0.63 -23.97 8.30
N GLU A 30 -0.01 -24.09 9.44
CA GLU A 30 -1.43 -23.78 9.61
C GLU A 30 -1.59 -22.24 9.58
N VAL A 31 -2.22 -21.70 8.54
CA VAL A 31 -2.41 -20.27 8.34
C VAL A 31 -3.85 -19.87 8.63
N ILE A 32 -4.04 -18.97 9.57
CA ILE A 32 -5.35 -18.46 9.99
C ILE A 32 -5.42 -16.97 9.75
N LEU A 33 -6.48 -16.53 9.05
CA LEU A 33 -6.78 -15.14 8.79
C LEU A 33 -7.81 -14.64 9.80
N VAL A 34 -7.55 -13.50 10.45
CA VAL A 34 -8.47 -12.87 11.40
C VAL A 34 -8.73 -11.43 10.95
N ALA A 35 -9.93 -11.17 10.47
CA ALA A 35 -10.35 -9.87 9.99
C ALA A 35 -11.87 -9.72 10.05
N PRO A 36 -12.44 -8.50 9.92
CA PRO A 36 -13.88 -8.31 9.78
C PRO A 36 -14.42 -9.03 8.54
N GLU A 37 -15.60 -9.64 8.70
CA GLU A 37 -16.28 -10.42 7.65
C GLU A 37 -16.86 -9.55 6.55
N LYS A 38 -17.11 -8.28 6.85
CA LYS A 38 -17.79 -7.37 5.95
C LYS A 38 -17.06 -6.05 5.83
N GLU A 39 -16.85 -5.63 4.57
CA GLU A 39 -17.14 -4.23 4.27
C GLU A 39 -17.53 -3.99 2.83
N ASP A 40 -17.54 -5.02 1.98
CA ASP A 40 -18.01 -4.82 0.61
C ASP A 40 -18.62 -6.12 0.06
N ALA A 41 -19.95 -6.16 -0.11
CA ALA A 41 -20.62 -7.25 -0.83
C ALA A 41 -20.12 -7.35 -2.29
N GLN A 42 -19.54 -6.27 -2.82
CA GLN A 42 -18.89 -6.21 -4.12
C GLN A 42 -17.43 -6.72 -4.10
N MET A 43 -16.77 -6.69 -2.95
CA MET A 43 -15.46 -7.30 -2.74
C MET A 43 -15.61 -8.69 -2.12
N GLN A 44 -16.21 -9.63 -2.85
CA GLN A 44 -16.11 -11.04 -2.48
C GLN A 44 -14.63 -11.44 -2.48
N THR A 45 -14.00 -11.33 -1.32
CA THR A 45 -12.60 -11.73 -1.19
C THR A 45 -12.55 -13.23 -1.09
N HIS A 46 -11.98 -13.85 -2.10
CA HIS A 46 -11.78 -15.29 -2.12
C HIS A 46 -10.62 -15.64 -1.16
N ILE A 47 -10.91 -16.48 -0.16
CA ILE A 47 -9.87 -16.99 0.75
C ILE A 47 -9.06 -18.02 -0.03
N PRO A 48 -7.73 -17.85 -0.16
CA PRO A 48 -6.92 -18.83 -0.87
C PRO A 48 -6.97 -20.20 -0.19
N GLU A 49 -6.82 -21.24 -1.00
CA GLU A 49 -6.82 -22.62 -0.55
C GLU A 49 -5.75 -22.88 0.52
N GLY A 50 -6.06 -23.78 1.47
CA GLY A 50 -5.16 -24.13 2.58
C GLY A 50 -5.14 -23.12 3.74
N MET A 51 -6.02 -22.10 3.73
CA MET A 51 -6.12 -21.11 4.79
C MET A 51 -7.47 -21.19 5.50
N ARG A 52 -7.48 -20.89 6.79
CA ARG A 52 -8.70 -20.82 7.60
C ARG A 52 -9.01 -19.38 7.96
N PHE A 53 -10.28 -18.99 7.90
CA PHE A 53 -10.72 -17.64 8.25
C PHE A 53 -11.57 -17.64 9.51
N ILE A 54 -11.26 -16.74 10.42
CA ILE A 54 -12.04 -16.49 11.63
C ILE A 54 -12.51 -15.03 11.58
N PRO A 55 -13.81 -14.78 11.38
CA PRO A 55 -14.34 -13.44 11.36
C PRO A 55 -14.32 -12.79 12.74
N ILE A 56 -13.97 -11.49 12.78
CA ILE A 56 -13.97 -10.71 14.01
C ILE A 56 -14.61 -9.35 13.79
N SER A 57 -15.65 -9.01 14.55
CA SER A 57 -16.23 -7.66 14.49
C SER A 57 -15.27 -6.62 15.04
N MET A 58 -14.96 -5.61 14.22
CA MET A 58 -14.14 -4.47 14.57
C MET A 58 -14.73 -3.19 13.99
N GLY A 59 -14.92 -2.16 14.78
CA GLY A 59 -15.25 -0.83 14.26
C GLY A 59 -14.00 -0.18 13.66
N ARG A 60 -13.83 -0.25 12.33
CA ARG A 60 -12.64 0.24 11.61
C ARG A 60 -12.36 1.72 11.91
N THR A 61 -13.39 2.56 11.88
CA THR A 61 -13.31 4.00 12.11
C THR A 61 -13.81 4.42 13.49
N SER A 62 -14.35 3.48 14.28
CA SER A 62 -14.89 3.73 15.61
C SER A 62 -13.79 4.20 16.56
N LYS A 63 -14.07 5.29 17.28
CA LYS A 63 -13.24 5.83 18.38
C LYS A 63 -13.79 5.44 19.74
N SER A 64 -14.72 4.49 19.83
CA SER A 64 -15.35 4.04 21.07
C SER A 64 -14.44 3.09 21.85
N PRO A 65 -14.03 3.44 23.09
CA PRO A 65 -13.20 2.57 23.93
C PRO A 65 -13.86 1.21 24.23
N LEU A 66 -15.19 1.18 24.37
CA LEU A 66 -15.94 -0.06 24.61
C LEU A 66 -15.86 -1.02 23.42
N ASN A 67 -15.92 -0.50 22.20
CA ASN A 67 -15.77 -1.31 21.00
C ASN A 67 -14.33 -1.86 20.88
N ASP A 68 -13.35 -1.07 21.26
CA ASP A 68 -11.95 -1.48 21.27
C ASP A 68 -11.69 -2.54 22.34
N LEU A 69 -12.29 -2.42 23.53
CA LEU A 69 -12.21 -3.44 24.57
C LEU A 69 -12.88 -4.75 24.11
N ARG A 70 -14.05 -4.67 23.48
CA ARG A 70 -14.73 -5.87 22.92
C ARG A 70 -13.88 -6.55 21.86
N TYR A 71 -13.24 -5.77 20.98
CA TYR A 71 -12.32 -6.27 19.95
C TYR A 71 -11.13 -6.98 20.61
N PHE A 72 -10.49 -6.36 21.58
CA PHE A 72 -9.39 -6.96 22.35
C PHE A 72 -9.77 -8.28 23.01
N VAL A 73 -10.91 -8.34 23.72
CA VAL A 73 -11.39 -9.58 24.38
C VAL A 73 -11.65 -10.69 23.36
N ARG A 74 -12.18 -10.36 22.18
CA ARG A 74 -12.40 -11.35 21.10
C ARG A 74 -11.08 -11.88 20.56
N LEU A 75 -10.10 -11.01 20.29
CA LEU A 75 -8.75 -11.42 19.88
C LEU A 75 -8.12 -12.36 20.91
N LEU A 76 -8.20 -11.99 22.20
CA LEU A 76 -7.66 -12.80 23.28
C LEU A 76 -8.33 -14.19 23.34
N LYS A 77 -9.65 -14.28 23.16
CA LYS A 77 -10.38 -15.56 23.09
C LYS A 77 -9.89 -16.40 21.91
N ILE A 78 -9.78 -15.81 20.72
CA ILE A 78 -9.27 -16.49 19.52
C ILE A 78 -7.85 -17.02 19.77
N PHE A 79 -6.94 -16.17 20.26
CA PHE A 79 -5.55 -16.59 20.45
C PHE A 79 -5.39 -17.64 21.56
N LYS A 80 -6.17 -17.58 22.63
CA LYS A 80 -6.18 -18.64 23.66
C LYS A 80 -6.73 -19.96 23.14
N SER A 81 -7.76 -19.94 22.30
CA SER A 81 -8.36 -21.12 21.70
C SER A 81 -7.44 -21.73 20.63
N GLU A 82 -6.90 -20.91 19.74
CA GLU A 82 -6.09 -21.35 18.62
C GLU A 82 -4.64 -21.70 19.01
N LYS A 83 -4.12 -21.10 20.08
CA LYS A 83 -2.73 -21.26 20.55
C LYS A 83 -1.71 -21.07 19.43
N PRO A 84 -1.69 -19.91 18.73
CA PRO A 84 -0.74 -19.67 17.65
C PRO A 84 0.69 -19.55 18.19
N ASP A 85 1.65 -19.95 17.37
CA ASP A 85 3.07 -19.71 17.65
C ASP A 85 3.42 -18.24 17.43
N ILE A 86 2.94 -17.67 16.30
CA ILE A 86 3.20 -16.29 15.90
C ILE A 86 1.91 -15.63 15.40
N VAL A 87 1.73 -14.37 15.81
CA VAL A 87 0.65 -13.51 15.32
C VAL A 87 1.25 -12.33 14.55
N PHE A 88 0.93 -12.22 13.27
CA PHE A 88 1.26 -11.07 12.42
C PHE A 88 0.10 -10.06 12.44
N ASN A 89 0.36 -8.87 12.93
CA ASN A 89 -0.61 -7.80 13.09
C ASN A 89 -0.35 -6.69 12.07
N TYR A 90 -1.37 -6.32 11.31
CA TYR A 90 -1.33 -5.25 10.32
C TYR A 90 -2.32 -4.17 10.69
N THR A 91 -1.98 -2.92 10.41
CA THR A 91 -2.78 -1.74 10.75
C THR A 91 -2.85 -1.44 12.26
N ILE A 92 -3.39 -0.25 12.60
CA ILE A 92 -3.25 0.33 13.95
C ILE A 92 -3.90 -0.53 15.04
N LYS A 93 -5.17 -0.92 14.89
CA LYS A 93 -5.87 -1.66 15.96
C LYS A 93 -5.32 -3.07 16.16
N PRO A 94 -5.09 -3.89 15.12
CA PRO A 94 -4.36 -5.15 15.27
C PRO A 94 -2.98 -4.97 15.91
N ASN A 95 -2.20 -3.98 15.50
CA ASN A 95 -0.89 -3.73 16.09
C ASN A 95 -0.96 -3.42 17.59
N ILE A 96 -1.97 -2.69 18.05
CA ILE A 96 -2.16 -2.38 19.48
C ILE A 96 -2.70 -3.61 20.20
N TYR A 97 -3.92 -3.99 19.88
CA TYR A 97 -4.69 -4.97 20.66
C TYR A 97 -4.24 -6.42 20.40
N GLY A 98 -3.85 -6.72 19.15
CA GLY A 98 -3.32 -8.03 18.78
C GLY A 98 -1.97 -8.32 19.43
N SER A 99 -1.07 -7.32 19.53
CA SER A 99 0.23 -7.54 20.19
C SER A 99 0.06 -7.80 21.69
N ILE A 100 -0.84 -7.09 22.37
CA ILE A 100 -1.15 -7.32 23.79
C ILE A 100 -1.81 -8.71 23.98
N ALA A 101 -2.80 -9.03 23.15
CA ALA A 101 -3.50 -10.31 23.23
C ALA A 101 -2.55 -11.50 22.95
N ALA A 102 -1.65 -11.38 21.98
CA ALA A 102 -0.63 -12.37 21.68
C ALA A 102 0.29 -12.60 22.89
N LYS A 103 0.78 -11.56 23.52
CA LYS A 103 1.61 -11.67 24.72
C LYS A 103 0.90 -12.40 25.85
N ILE A 104 -0.38 -12.09 26.10
CA ILE A 104 -1.18 -12.73 27.17
C ILE A 104 -1.49 -14.20 26.84
N SER A 105 -1.63 -14.54 25.57
CA SER A 105 -1.88 -15.93 25.13
C SER A 105 -0.60 -16.77 24.97
N GLY A 106 0.59 -16.20 25.19
CA GLY A 106 1.87 -16.88 25.05
C GLY A 106 2.45 -16.88 23.62
N ALA A 107 1.76 -16.24 22.66
CA ALA A 107 2.21 -16.15 21.28
C ALA A 107 3.23 -15.03 21.08
N ARG A 108 4.12 -15.18 20.07
CA ARG A 108 4.97 -14.10 19.60
C ARG A 108 4.15 -13.15 18.73
N SER A 109 4.43 -11.84 18.81
CA SER A 109 3.76 -10.82 18.00
C SER A 109 4.72 -10.14 17.06
N VAL A 110 4.35 -10.05 15.79
CA VAL A 110 5.02 -9.23 14.77
C VAL A 110 4.04 -8.18 14.30
N ALA A 111 4.40 -6.93 14.41
CA ALA A 111 3.58 -5.80 13.96
C ALA A 111 4.10 -5.24 12.65
N MET A 112 3.22 -4.72 11.79
CA MET A 112 3.61 -3.97 10.59
C MET A 112 2.94 -2.59 10.57
N MET A 113 3.75 -1.55 10.40
CA MET A 113 3.25 -0.20 10.11
C MET A 113 3.13 -0.03 8.59
N ALA A 114 1.96 -0.39 8.04
CA ALA A 114 1.70 -0.33 6.60
C ALA A 114 1.52 1.10 6.05
N GLY A 115 1.47 2.09 6.90
CA GLY A 115 1.37 3.52 6.58
C GLY A 115 1.21 4.34 7.85
N LEU A 116 1.39 5.66 7.73
CA LEU A 116 1.34 6.55 8.90
C LEU A 116 -0.06 6.67 9.52
N GLY A 117 -1.09 6.51 8.71
CA GLY A 117 -2.47 6.67 9.14
C GLY A 117 -2.77 8.07 9.71
N TYR A 118 -4.04 8.32 9.99
CA TYR A 118 -4.52 9.58 10.55
C TYR A 118 -3.84 9.98 11.87
N VAL A 119 -3.43 9.00 12.67
CA VAL A 119 -2.86 9.18 14.02
C VAL A 119 -1.52 9.92 13.99
N PHE A 120 -0.74 9.79 12.93
CA PHE A 120 0.59 10.38 12.82
C PHE A 120 0.62 11.67 11.98
N ILE A 121 -0.44 11.92 11.20
CA ILE A 121 -0.55 13.12 10.35
C ILE A 121 -1.15 14.28 11.12
N ASN A 122 -2.03 14.00 12.10
CA ASN A 122 -2.76 15.02 12.86
C ASN A 122 -2.23 15.11 14.30
N ASP A 123 -2.34 16.29 14.89
CA ASP A 123 -1.90 16.54 16.28
C ASP A 123 -3.06 17.11 17.12
N ASN A 124 -3.94 16.21 17.59
CA ASN A 124 -5.02 16.51 18.51
C ASN A 124 -5.00 15.54 19.70
N PHE A 125 -5.82 15.79 20.71
CA PHE A 125 -5.87 14.95 21.91
C PHE A 125 -6.10 13.46 21.60
N VAL A 126 -7.02 13.14 20.68
CA VAL A 126 -7.32 11.75 20.30
C VAL A 126 -6.10 11.08 19.66
N THR A 127 -5.37 11.79 18.82
CA THR A 127 -4.16 11.23 18.19
C THR A 127 -3.01 11.07 19.18
N LYS A 128 -2.92 11.92 20.21
CA LYS A 128 -1.94 11.76 21.31
C LYS A 128 -2.22 10.51 22.11
N VAL A 129 -3.48 10.28 22.50
CA VAL A 129 -3.91 9.04 23.19
C VAL A 129 -3.66 7.81 22.32
N ALA A 130 -4.02 7.87 21.05
CA ALA A 130 -3.80 6.76 20.12
C ALA A 130 -2.31 6.43 19.92
N ARG A 131 -1.43 7.45 19.89
CA ARG A 131 0.04 7.25 19.85
C ARG A 131 0.58 6.59 21.12
N LEU A 132 0.05 6.97 22.28
CA LEU A 132 0.42 6.35 23.57
C LEU A 132 0.00 4.86 23.58
N LEU A 133 -1.23 4.56 23.17
CA LEU A 133 -1.71 3.18 23.05
C LEU A 133 -0.90 2.39 22.03
N TYR A 134 -0.52 3.02 20.91
CA TYR A 134 0.31 2.39 19.89
C TYR A 134 1.70 2.03 20.44
N ARG A 135 2.35 2.99 21.14
CA ARG A 135 3.62 2.75 21.84
C ARG A 135 3.50 1.60 22.85
N PHE A 136 2.43 1.60 23.65
CA PHE A 136 2.18 0.54 24.63
C PHE A 136 1.98 -0.83 23.95
N GLY A 137 1.18 -0.92 22.89
CA GLY A 137 0.98 -2.16 22.13
C GLY A 137 2.28 -2.66 21.51
N LEU A 138 3.07 -1.78 20.88
CA LEU A 138 4.35 -2.13 20.27
C LEU A 138 5.42 -2.57 21.28
N HIS A 139 5.27 -2.22 22.55
CA HIS A 139 6.17 -2.74 23.58
C HIS A 139 6.14 -4.28 23.63
N PHE A 140 5.00 -4.91 23.36
CA PHE A 140 4.79 -6.36 23.40
C PHE A 140 5.13 -7.06 22.07
N THR A 141 5.41 -6.31 21.01
CA THR A 141 5.81 -6.92 19.74
C THR A 141 7.26 -7.41 19.79
N THR A 142 7.53 -8.53 19.13
CA THR A 142 8.89 -9.08 18.95
C THR A 142 9.61 -8.32 17.86
N HIS A 143 8.93 -8.06 16.73
CA HIS A 143 9.45 -7.31 15.60
C HIS A 143 8.42 -6.31 15.09
N LEU A 144 8.91 -5.17 14.58
CA LEU A 144 8.11 -4.16 13.90
C LEU A 144 8.61 -4.01 12.46
N LEU A 145 7.79 -4.38 11.50
CA LEU A 145 8.05 -4.21 10.08
C LEU A 145 7.66 -2.80 9.64
N LEU A 146 8.54 -2.16 8.91
CA LEU A 146 8.40 -0.80 8.39
C LEU A 146 8.63 -0.80 6.88
N LEU A 147 7.86 -0.02 6.12
CA LEU A 147 7.84 -0.07 4.67
C LEU A 147 8.76 0.95 3.99
N ASN A 148 9.18 1.99 4.71
CA ASN A 148 10.07 3.04 4.19
C ASN A 148 10.87 3.69 5.32
N GLU A 149 11.96 4.37 4.94
CA GLU A 149 12.87 5.04 5.88
C GLU A 149 12.19 6.18 6.65
N TYR A 150 11.21 6.85 6.06
CA TYR A 150 10.46 7.91 6.74
C TYR A 150 9.67 7.35 7.93
N SER A 151 8.98 6.22 7.74
CA SER A 151 8.26 5.53 8.82
C SER A 151 9.21 5.07 9.92
N LYS A 152 10.41 4.56 9.54
CA LYS A 152 11.45 4.16 10.49
C LYS A 152 11.90 5.37 11.33
N LYS A 153 12.29 6.46 10.68
CA LYS A 153 12.70 7.70 11.36
C LYS A 153 11.60 8.26 12.26
N LEU A 154 10.33 8.18 11.84
CA LEU A 154 9.20 8.60 12.66
C LEU A 154 9.07 7.75 13.94
N VAL A 155 9.16 6.41 13.82
CA VAL A 155 9.10 5.49 14.96
C VAL A 155 10.24 5.75 15.93
N GLU A 156 11.45 5.99 15.43
CA GLU A 156 12.63 6.36 16.22
C GLU A 156 12.43 7.69 16.94
N THR A 157 12.09 8.75 16.20
CA THR A 157 11.91 10.12 16.75
C THR A 157 10.78 10.19 17.80
N LYS A 158 9.73 9.40 17.63
CA LYS A 158 8.59 9.34 18.57
C LYS A 158 8.78 8.27 19.64
N HIS A 159 9.90 7.57 19.65
CA HIS A 159 10.21 6.48 20.61
C HIS A 159 9.06 5.47 20.75
N LEU A 160 8.48 5.05 19.59
CA LEU A 160 7.32 4.15 19.60
C LEU A 160 7.71 2.68 19.77
N CYS A 161 8.90 2.29 19.33
CA CYS A 161 9.42 0.94 19.40
C CYS A 161 10.94 0.98 19.61
N ALA A 162 11.48 -0.03 20.26
CA ALA A 162 12.91 -0.16 20.46
C ALA A 162 13.62 -0.44 19.11
N PRO A 163 14.76 0.23 18.81
CA PRO A 163 15.43 0.11 17.51
C PRO A 163 15.76 -1.32 17.08
N GLN A 164 16.18 -2.18 18.03
CA GLN A 164 16.53 -3.56 17.77
C GLN A 164 15.35 -4.44 17.31
N LYS A 165 14.11 -4.00 17.49
CA LYS A 165 12.91 -4.70 17.03
C LYS A 165 12.48 -4.26 15.63
N MET A 166 13.03 -3.16 15.11
CA MET A 166 12.62 -2.58 13.83
C MET A 166 13.31 -3.28 12.66
N ILE A 167 12.53 -3.70 11.68
CA ILE A 167 12.99 -4.29 10.43
C ILE A 167 12.41 -3.47 9.28
N LEU A 168 13.28 -2.92 8.45
CA LEU A 168 12.87 -2.18 7.25
C LEU A 168 12.74 -3.13 6.07
N LEU A 169 11.56 -3.22 5.51
CA LEU A 169 11.31 -3.86 4.21
C LEU A 169 11.65 -2.85 3.10
N LYS A 170 12.87 -2.93 2.57
CA LYS A 170 13.40 -1.94 1.60
C LYS A 170 12.56 -1.83 0.31
N GLY A 171 11.82 -2.87 -0.05
CA GLY A 171 10.90 -2.93 -1.19
C GLY A 171 9.42 -2.83 -0.78
N GLY A 172 9.13 -2.32 0.42
CA GLY A 172 7.77 -2.34 0.95
C GLY A 172 7.26 -3.77 1.17
N GLU A 173 5.98 -4.02 0.88
CA GLU A 173 5.39 -5.36 1.00
C GLU A 173 5.77 -6.29 -0.18
N GLY A 174 6.48 -5.75 -1.17
CA GLY A 174 6.87 -6.49 -2.36
C GLY A 174 5.69 -6.88 -3.27
N ILE A 175 6.04 -7.32 -4.47
CA ILE A 175 5.09 -7.90 -5.42
C ILE A 175 5.74 -9.10 -6.09
N ASN A 176 4.94 -10.04 -6.56
CA ASN A 176 5.42 -11.09 -7.45
C ASN A 176 5.68 -10.48 -8.83
N VAL A 177 6.93 -10.15 -9.12
CA VAL A 177 7.32 -9.48 -10.38
C VAL A 177 7.04 -10.34 -11.62
N THR A 178 6.89 -11.67 -11.47
CA THR A 178 6.55 -12.57 -12.58
C THR A 178 5.09 -12.44 -13.00
N ASP A 179 4.22 -11.98 -12.10
CA ASP A 179 2.81 -11.72 -12.36
C ASP A 179 2.57 -10.48 -13.24
N TYR A 180 3.58 -9.63 -13.34
CA TYR A 180 3.59 -8.38 -14.11
C TYR A 180 4.76 -8.40 -15.10
N PRO A 181 4.70 -9.22 -16.15
CA PRO A 181 5.77 -9.29 -17.14
C PRO A 181 5.93 -7.93 -17.83
N GLN A 182 7.18 -7.57 -18.10
CA GLN A 182 7.45 -6.39 -18.92
C GLN A 182 6.79 -6.55 -20.29
N CYS A 183 6.06 -5.53 -20.72
CA CYS A 183 5.45 -5.45 -22.04
C CYS A 183 6.11 -4.33 -22.81
N ASP A 184 6.24 -4.51 -24.12
CA ASP A 184 6.62 -3.42 -25.01
C ASP A 184 5.68 -2.24 -24.82
N ASN A 185 6.25 -1.07 -24.47
CA ASN A 185 5.51 0.15 -24.22
C ASN A 185 5.55 1.14 -25.39
N ALA A 186 6.18 0.78 -26.50
CA ALA A 186 6.26 1.63 -27.69
C ALA A 186 4.85 1.90 -28.26
N SER A 187 4.55 3.17 -28.48
CA SER A 187 3.28 3.62 -29.04
C SER A 187 3.43 5.02 -29.61
N PRO A 188 2.76 5.37 -30.71
CA PRO A 188 2.74 6.74 -31.24
C PRO A 188 2.00 7.70 -30.30
N THR A 189 1.15 7.18 -29.43
CA THR A 189 0.38 7.98 -28.47
C THR A 189 0.77 7.62 -27.04
N THR A 190 0.94 8.64 -26.19
CA THR A 190 1.19 8.47 -24.76
C THR A 190 -0.11 8.67 -23.99
N THR A 191 -0.44 7.72 -23.11
CA THR A 191 -1.55 7.85 -22.16
C THR A 191 -1.01 7.96 -20.74
N PHE A 192 -1.29 9.07 -20.07
CA PHE A 192 -1.02 9.21 -18.64
C PHE A 192 -2.12 8.54 -17.84
N LEU A 193 -1.78 7.47 -17.15
CA LEU A 193 -2.72 6.63 -16.44
C LEU A 193 -2.63 6.86 -14.93
N TYR A 194 -3.67 7.47 -14.37
CA TYR A 194 -3.84 7.57 -12.93
C TYR A 194 -4.44 6.27 -12.39
N ILE A 195 -3.81 5.70 -11.36
CA ILE A 195 -4.26 4.46 -10.72
C ILE A 195 -4.37 4.67 -9.23
N GLY A 196 -5.59 4.56 -8.72
CA GLY A 196 -5.86 4.69 -7.30
C GLY A 196 -7.25 5.22 -7.03
N ARG A 197 -7.62 5.26 -5.76
CA ARG A 197 -8.88 5.91 -5.36
C ARG A 197 -8.92 7.35 -5.87
N ILE A 198 -10.02 7.75 -6.47
CA ILE A 198 -10.17 9.12 -6.98
C ILE A 198 -10.45 10.04 -5.79
N SER A 199 -9.40 10.66 -5.27
CA SER A 199 -9.48 11.45 -4.04
C SER A 199 -8.46 12.59 -4.01
N TRP A 200 -8.76 13.62 -3.22
CA TRP A 200 -7.94 14.81 -3.10
C TRP A 200 -6.51 14.51 -2.58
N ASP A 201 -6.38 13.60 -1.63
CA ASP A 201 -5.10 13.21 -1.06
C ASP A 201 -4.25 12.33 -1.99
N LYS A 202 -4.82 11.86 -3.09
CA LYS A 202 -4.11 11.21 -4.19
C LYS A 202 -3.75 12.17 -5.32
N GLY A 203 -3.99 13.47 -5.13
CA GLY A 203 -3.55 14.54 -6.03
C GLY A 203 -4.42 14.70 -7.28
N TYR A 204 -5.72 14.39 -7.17
CA TYR A 204 -6.64 14.61 -8.30
C TYR A 204 -6.69 16.07 -8.73
N GLU A 205 -6.65 17.01 -7.78
CA GLU A 205 -6.67 18.45 -8.10
C GLU A 205 -5.44 18.87 -8.92
N GLU A 206 -4.28 18.38 -8.52
CA GLU A 206 -3.03 18.65 -9.24
C GLU A 206 -3.06 18.08 -10.66
N LEU A 207 -3.60 16.86 -10.81
CA LEU A 207 -3.71 16.23 -12.13
C LEU A 207 -4.67 16.99 -13.04
N SER A 208 -5.87 17.32 -12.55
CA SER A 208 -6.86 18.10 -13.31
C SER A 208 -6.34 19.48 -13.68
N THR A 209 -5.64 20.16 -12.76
CA THR A 209 -5.03 21.46 -13.02
C THR A 209 -3.86 21.36 -14.00
N ALA A 210 -3.01 20.33 -13.88
CA ALA A 210 -1.93 20.09 -14.85
C ALA A 210 -2.47 19.84 -16.26
N ALA A 211 -3.59 19.10 -16.39
CA ALA A 211 -4.26 18.90 -17.67
C ALA A 211 -4.72 20.24 -18.30
N ARG A 212 -5.32 21.15 -17.50
CA ARG A 212 -5.71 22.48 -17.95
C ARG A 212 -4.51 23.32 -18.39
N LEU A 213 -3.41 23.26 -17.64
CA LEU A 213 -2.17 23.97 -18.00
C LEU A 213 -1.61 23.47 -19.34
N LEU A 214 -1.57 22.15 -19.56
CA LEU A 214 -1.10 21.58 -20.83
C LEU A 214 -2.01 21.98 -21.99
N LYS A 215 -3.33 21.92 -21.80
CA LYS A 215 -4.31 22.39 -22.79
C LYS A 215 -4.13 23.88 -23.13
N SER A 216 -3.84 24.73 -22.14
CA SER A 216 -3.57 26.16 -22.38
C SER A 216 -2.25 26.41 -23.12
N ARG A 217 -1.31 25.46 -23.11
CA ARG A 217 -0.06 25.47 -23.90
C ARG A 217 -0.25 24.85 -25.29
N ASN A 218 -1.47 24.47 -25.68
CA ASN A 218 -1.79 23.71 -26.90
C ASN A 218 -1.07 22.34 -26.98
N ILE A 219 -0.85 21.71 -25.83
CA ILE A 219 -0.27 20.37 -25.76
C ILE A 219 -1.44 19.39 -25.53
N ASP A 220 -1.66 18.51 -26.51
CA ASP A 220 -2.68 17.46 -26.40
C ASP A 220 -2.17 16.32 -25.52
N VAL A 221 -2.98 15.93 -24.53
CA VAL A 221 -2.65 14.89 -23.58
C VAL A 221 -3.84 13.96 -23.35
N HIS A 222 -3.56 12.67 -23.32
CA HIS A 222 -4.54 11.66 -22.95
C HIS A 222 -4.33 11.25 -21.50
N ILE A 223 -5.30 11.56 -20.64
CA ILE A 223 -5.27 11.21 -19.21
C ILE A 223 -6.43 10.30 -18.91
N GLU A 224 -6.13 9.11 -18.41
CA GLU A 224 -7.14 8.14 -17.99
C GLU A 224 -7.07 7.90 -16.48
N LEU A 225 -8.25 7.69 -15.88
CA LEU A 225 -8.39 7.45 -14.45
C LEU A 225 -8.96 6.06 -14.22
N ILE A 226 -8.23 5.23 -13.45
CA ILE A 226 -8.72 3.93 -12.98
C ILE A 226 -8.73 3.93 -11.45
N GLY A 227 -9.91 3.73 -10.86
CA GLY A 227 -10.05 3.63 -9.42
C GLY A 227 -11.45 3.91 -8.92
N ALA A 228 -11.68 3.60 -7.66
CA ALA A 228 -12.98 3.81 -7.06
C ALA A 228 -13.24 5.29 -6.75
N LEU A 229 -14.44 5.75 -7.08
CA LEU A 229 -15.06 6.91 -6.46
C LEU A 229 -15.85 6.40 -5.25
N ASP A 230 -15.40 6.71 -4.05
CA ASP A 230 -15.98 6.23 -2.80
C ASP A 230 -16.56 7.41 -2.01
N PRO A 231 -17.88 7.68 -2.12
CA PRO A 231 -18.52 8.80 -1.42
C PRO A 231 -18.41 8.69 0.11
N SER A 232 -18.18 7.51 0.66
CA SER A 232 -17.99 7.31 2.10
C SER A 232 -16.61 7.76 2.58
N TYR A 233 -15.65 7.92 1.67
CA TYR A 233 -14.32 8.40 2.00
C TYR A 233 -14.29 9.93 2.12
N PRO A 234 -13.90 10.50 3.28
CA PRO A 234 -14.00 11.94 3.52
C PRO A 234 -13.22 12.84 2.55
N LYS A 235 -12.25 12.28 1.84
CA LYS A 235 -11.43 13.00 0.86
C LYS A 235 -11.74 12.56 -0.58
N SER A 236 -12.83 11.85 -0.81
CA SER A 236 -13.26 11.47 -2.16
C SER A 236 -13.55 12.71 -3.01
N VAL A 237 -13.20 12.64 -4.27
CA VAL A 237 -13.60 13.66 -5.24
C VAL A 237 -15.09 13.45 -5.56
N PRO A 238 -15.92 14.50 -5.57
CA PRO A 238 -17.31 14.40 -6.01
C PRO A 238 -17.41 13.89 -7.46
N VAL A 239 -18.40 13.03 -7.71
CA VAL A 239 -18.64 12.47 -9.05
C VAL A 239 -18.86 13.58 -10.09
N GLU A 240 -19.57 14.62 -9.69
CA GLU A 240 -19.89 15.80 -10.54
C GLU A 240 -18.62 16.53 -10.99
N ARG A 241 -17.58 16.56 -10.12
CA ARG A 241 -16.31 17.17 -10.48
C ARG A 241 -15.59 16.34 -11.56
N VAL A 242 -15.58 15.03 -11.44
CA VAL A 242 -14.97 14.13 -12.43
C VAL A 242 -15.70 14.25 -13.76
N LYS A 243 -17.04 14.22 -13.75
CA LYS A 243 -17.87 14.39 -14.96
C LYS A 243 -17.62 15.74 -15.64
N LYS A 244 -17.44 16.82 -14.87
CA LYS A 244 -17.12 18.14 -15.41
C LYS A 244 -15.75 18.10 -16.11
N ASP A 245 -14.74 17.55 -15.49
CA ASP A 245 -13.40 17.46 -16.05
C ASP A 245 -13.37 16.54 -17.31
N GLU A 246 -14.22 15.50 -17.37
CA GLU A 246 -14.43 14.71 -18.59
C GLU A 246 -15.10 15.53 -19.70
N ALA A 247 -16.15 16.27 -19.39
CA ALA A 247 -16.85 17.13 -20.38
C ALA A 247 -15.92 18.24 -20.94
N GLU A 248 -14.97 18.71 -20.14
CA GLU A 248 -13.92 19.63 -20.55
C GLU A 248 -12.81 18.94 -21.37
N GLY A 249 -12.85 17.62 -21.54
CA GLY A 249 -11.83 16.82 -22.23
C GLY A 249 -10.47 16.77 -21.52
N LEU A 250 -10.44 16.92 -20.20
CA LEU A 250 -9.21 16.93 -19.39
C LEU A 250 -8.80 15.53 -18.97
N VAL A 251 -9.77 14.68 -18.67
CA VAL A 251 -9.56 13.31 -18.19
C VAL A 251 -10.63 12.40 -18.78
N LYS A 252 -10.37 11.08 -18.76
CA LYS A 252 -11.35 10.03 -19.08
C LYS A 252 -11.43 9.07 -17.91
N TYR A 253 -12.57 8.94 -17.28
CA TYR A 253 -12.80 8.03 -16.18
C TYR A 253 -13.22 6.65 -16.66
N LEU A 254 -12.41 5.63 -16.38
CA LEU A 254 -12.63 4.25 -16.81
C LEU A 254 -13.30 3.38 -15.74
N GLY A 255 -13.63 3.97 -14.58
CA GLY A 255 -14.20 3.20 -13.46
C GLY A 255 -13.15 2.44 -12.67
N PHE A 256 -13.62 1.44 -11.91
CA PHE A 256 -12.80 0.56 -11.10
C PHE A 256 -12.64 -0.80 -11.79
N THR A 257 -11.43 -1.33 -11.77
CA THR A 257 -11.14 -2.71 -12.21
C THR A 257 -10.25 -3.41 -11.19
N ARG A 258 -10.38 -4.74 -11.12
CA ARG A 258 -9.46 -5.63 -10.40
C ARG A 258 -8.39 -6.22 -11.31
N ASP A 259 -8.63 -6.22 -12.61
CA ASP A 259 -7.70 -6.75 -13.61
C ASP A 259 -6.65 -5.70 -14.02
N MET A 260 -5.80 -5.35 -13.05
CA MET A 260 -4.69 -4.45 -13.31
C MET A 260 -3.63 -5.05 -14.23
N LYS A 261 -3.53 -6.39 -14.29
CA LYS A 261 -2.59 -7.06 -15.20
C LYS A 261 -2.89 -6.75 -16.66
N SER A 262 -4.16 -6.78 -17.05
CA SER A 262 -4.58 -6.40 -18.42
C SER A 262 -4.36 -4.91 -18.69
N VAL A 263 -4.58 -4.04 -17.69
CA VAL A 263 -4.32 -2.60 -17.82
C VAL A 263 -2.85 -2.32 -18.12
N TYR A 264 -1.94 -2.94 -17.37
CA TYR A 264 -0.50 -2.74 -17.56
C TYR A 264 0.05 -3.38 -18.85
N LYS A 265 -0.68 -4.29 -19.52
CA LYS A 265 -0.29 -4.83 -20.84
C LYS A 265 -0.46 -3.81 -21.98
N ARG A 266 -1.23 -2.75 -21.76
CA ARG A 266 -1.45 -1.70 -22.77
C ARG A 266 -0.13 -0.99 -23.10
N LYS A 267 -0.01 -0.53 -24.34
CA LYS A 267 1.14 0.24 -24.85
C LYS A 267 0.95 1.74 -24.60
N GLY A 268 2.04 2.48 -24.62
CA GLY A 268 2.05 3.93 -24.48
C GLY A 268 1.64 4.44 -23.09
N ILE A 269 1.67 3.60 -22.07
CA ILE A 269 1.24 3.95 -20.72
C ILE A 269 2.41 4.58 -19.93
N VAL A 270 2.13 5.73 -19.31
CA VAL A 270 2.91 6.34 -18.23
C VAL A 270 2.03 6.41 -17.01
N VAL A 271 2.44 5.80 -15.93
CA VAL A 271 1.64 5.85 -14.69
C VAL A 271 1.89 7.16 -13.96
N ILE A 272 0.81 7.88 -13.63
CA ILE A 272 0.87 9.16 -12.93
C ILE A 272 0.13 9.07 -11.60
N LEU A 273 0.83 9.42 -10.51
CA LEU A 273 0.24 9.42 -9.17
C LEU A 273 0.79 10.56 -8.33
N PRO A 274 0.16 11.74 -8.33
CA PRO A 274 0.61 12.92 -7.59
C PRO A 274 0.14 12.90 -6.12
N SER A 275 0.28 11.77 -5.43
CA SER A 275 -0.21 11.56 -4.05
C SER A 275 0.52 12.43 -3.03
N TYR A 276 -0.15 12.76 -1.92
CA TYR A 276 0.45 13.55 -0.83
C TYR A 276 1.09 12.69 0.27
N CYS A 277 0.77 11.42 0.33
CA CYS A 277 1.32 10.50 1.35
C CYS A 277 0.94 9.06 1.02
N GLU A 278 1.92 8.17 1.07
CA GLU A 278 1.74 6.72 0.92
C GLU A 278 2.53 5.95 1.98
N GLY A 279 2.13 4.72 2.25
CA GLY A 279 3.00 3.78 2.97
C GLY A 279 4.07 3.22 2.04
N MET A 280 3.64 2.39 1.08
CA MET A 280 4.33 2.01 -0.13
C MET A 280 3.24 1.77 -1.18
N ASN A 281 3.34 2.46 -2.32
CA ASN A 281 2.26 2.39 -3.30
C ASN A 281 2.38 1.16 -4.19
N ARG A 282 1.44 0.23 -4.05
CA ARG A 282 1.44 -1.03 -4.81
C ARG A 282 1.29 -0.81 -6.31
N ALA A 283 0.43 0.11 -6.74
CA ALA A 283 0.22 0.39 -8.16
C ALA A 283 1.50 0.89 -8.84
N LEU A 284 2.33 1.66 -8.12
CA LEU A 284 3.63 2.10 -8.64
C LEU A 284 4.63 0.93 -8.73
N MET A 285 4.62 0.01 -7.78
CA MET A 285 5.46 -1.21 -7.86
C MET A 285 5.04 -2.09 -9.04
N GLU A 286 3.74 -2.30 -9.24
CA GLU A 286 3.18 -3.06 -10.37
C GLU A 286 3.48 -2.39 -11.71
N ALA A 287 3.39 -1.06 -11.78
CA ALA A 287 3.80 -0.27 -12.94
C ALA A 287 5.28 -0.50 -13.28
N CYS A 288 6.16 -0.37 -12.28
CA CYS A 288 7.58 -0.69 -12.45
C CYS A 288 7.79 -2.11 -12.98
N ALA A 289 7.12 -3.11 -12.39
CA ALA A 289 7.27 -4.49 -12.81
C ALA A 289 6.82 -4.71 -14.26
N SER A 290 5.79 -4.00 -14.70
CA SER A 290 5.30 -4.05 -16.09
C SER A 290 6.12 -3.18 -17.05
N GLY A 291 7.22 -2.57 -16.59
CA GLY A 291 8.05 -1.69 -17.39
C GLY A 291 7.37 -0.37 -17.76
N LYS A 292 6.49 0.16 -16.90
CA LYS A 292 5.84 1.44 -17.18
C LYS A 292 6.63 2.59 -16.53
N PRO A 293 6.96 3.66 -17.29
CA PRO A 293 7.49 4.88 -16.71
C PRO A 293 6.51 5.51 -15.73
N ILE A 294 7.02 6.26 -14.76
CA ILE A 294 6.20 6.79 -13.67
C ILE A 294 6.47 8.28 -13.48
N ILE A 295 5.39 9.06 -13.29
CA ILE A 295 5.48 10.43 -12.78
C ILE A 295 4.78 10.47 -11.43
N THR A 296 5.50 10.86 -10.38
CA THR A 296 4.95 10.86 -9.02
C THR A 296 5.56 11.97 -8.17
N THR A 297 5.08 12.10 -6.94
CA THR A 297 5.53 13.14 -6.02
C THR A 297 6.69 12.71 -5.13
N ASP A 298 7.45 13.68 -4.65
CA ASP A 298 8.52 13.50 -3.68
C ASP A 298 7.97 13.29 -2.25
N VAL A 299 7.18 12.22 -2.09
CA VAL A 299 6.65 11.82 -0.78
C VAL A 299 7.02 10.38 -0.49
N PRO A 300 7.10 10.00 0.80
CA PRO A 300 7.31 8.61 1.19
C PRO A 300 6.27 7.67 0.57
N GLY A 301 6.72 6.51 0.13
CA GLY A 301 5.87 5.50 -0.51
C GLY A 301 5.60 5.74 -2.01
N CYS A 302 5.95 6.92 -2.53
CA CYS A 302 5.93 7.24 -3.96
C CYS A 302 7.35 7.31 -4.52
N ARG A 303 8.22 8.12 -3.90
CA ARG A 303 9.60 8.34 -4.37
C ARG A 303 10.42 7.06 -4.48
N GLU A 304 10.12 6.05 -3.70
CA GLU A 304 10.82 4.77 -3.73
C GLU A 304 10.63 4.03 -5.06
N ALA A 305 9.53 4.30 -5.77
CA ALA A 305 9.25 3.69 -7.08
C ALA A 305 10.00 4.36 -8.23
N VAL A 306 10.50 5.58 -8.04
CA VAL A 306 11.13 6.36 -9.11
C VAL A 306 12.57 6.69 -8.77
N GLU A 307 13.43 6.63 -9.76
CA GLU A 307 14.73 7.27 -9.80
C GLU A 307 14.62 8.38 -10.85
N ASP A 308 14.70 9.63 -10.38
CA ASP A 308 14.38 10.77 -11.21
C ASP A 308 15.20 10.82 -12.49
N SER A 309 14.53 11.10 -13.60
CA SER A 309 15.12 11.12 -14.94
C SER A 309 15.74 9.80 -15.43
N VAL A 310 15.49 8.68 -14.72
CA VAL A 310 15.97 7.33 -15.08
C VAL A 310 14.84 6.40 -15.49
N ASN A 311 13.78 6.33 -14.68
CA ASN A 311 12.58 5.54 -14.99
C ASN A 311 11.28 6.35 -14.86
N GLY A 312 11.39 7.67 -14.70
CA GLY A 312 10.27 8.58 -14.54
C GLY A 312 10.70 9.93 -14.00
N TYR A 313 9.75 10.69 -13.48
CA TYR A 313 9.99 11.99 -12.89
C TYR A 313 9.38 12.09 -11.50
N ILE A 314 10.10 12.78 -10.61
CA ILE A 314 9.65 13.11 -9.25
C ILE A 314 9.37 14.61 -9.19
N VAL A 315 8.18 15.00 -8.74
CA VAL A 315 7.76 16.40 -8.63
C VAL A 315 7.39 16.72 -7.17
N PRO A 316 7.44 18.00 -6.76
CA PRO A 316 6.93 18.40 -5.46
C PRO A 316 5.44 18.04 -5.32
N ALA A 317 5.03 17.60 -4.13
CA ALA A 317 3.61 17.41 -3.85
C ALA A 317 2.86 18.76 -3.86
N ARG A 318 1.62 18.74 -4.34
CA ARG A 318 0.76 19.93 -4.44
C ARG A 318 1.27 20.98 -5.41
N ASP A 319 2.03 20.57 -6.43
CA ASP A 319 2.54 21.46 -7.47
C ASP A 319 2.05 20.99 -8.85
N SER A 320 0.92 21.54 -9.26
CA SER A 320 0.30 21.25 -10.56
C SER A 320 1.15 21.70 -11.74
N LYS A 321 1.95 22.77 -11.56
CA LYS A 321 2.82 23.28 -12.61
C LYS A 321 3.99 22.32 -12.82
N ALA A 322 4.68 21.91 -11.77
CA ALA A 322 5.75 20.93 -11.85
C ALA A 322 5.27 19.60 -12.44
N LEU A 323 4.03 19.20 -12.12
CA LEU A 323 3.40 18.01 -12.70
C LEU A 323 3.18 18.16 -14.22
N ALA A 324 2.63 19.29 -14.66
CA ALA A 324 2.44 19.58 -16.08
C ALA A 324 3.78 19.62 -16.82
N ASP A 325 4.79 20.27 -16.25
CA ASP A 325 6.13 20.36 -16.84
C ASP A 325 6.79 18.97 -16.97
N ALA A 326 6.63 18.09 -15.98
CA ALA A 326 7.11 16.72 -16.04
C ALA A 326 6.38 15.87 -17.11
N MET A 327 5.06 16.04 -17.24
CA MET A 327 4.28 15.41 -18.30
C MET A 327 4.74 15.87 -19.68
N GLN A 328 4.94 17.18 -19.88
CA GLN A 328 5.43 17.75 -21.14
C GLN A 328 6.84 17.21 -21.46
N ARG A 329 7.77 17.26 -20.51
CA ARG A 329 9.12 16.69 -20.68
C ARG A 329 9.10 15.24 -21.12
N TYR A 330 8.19 14.43 -20.59
CA TYR A 330 8.07 13.03 -21.00
C TYR A 330 7.59 12.91 -22.46
N LEU A 331 6.63 13.73 -22.89
CA LEU A 331 6.15 13.73 -24.27
C LEU A 331 7.25 14.09 -25.27
N GLU A 332 8.15 14.98 -24.89
CA GLU A 332 9.28 15.47 -25.71
C GLU A 332 10.45 14.48 -25.79
N LEU A 333 10.45 13.40 -25.01
CA LEU A 333 11.49 12.37 -25.08
C LEU A 333 11.47 11.64 -26.43
N SER A 334 12.65 11.28 -26.92
CA SER A 334 12.78 10.35 -28.06
C SER A 334 12.27 8.94 -27.66
N ASP A 335 11.90 8.16 -28.65
CA ASP A 335 11.42 6.79 -28.44
C ASP A 335 12.46 5.90 -27.74
N ASP A 336 13.75 6.11 -28.02
CA ASP A 336 14.84 5.42 -27.33
C ASP A 336 14.90 5.79 -25.85
N CYS A 337 14.74 7.05 -25.49
CA CYS A 337 14.67 7.47 -24.08
C CYS A 337 13.43 6.91 -23.38
N LYS A 338 12.26 6.91 -24.04
CA LYS A 338 11.04 6.29 -23.50
C LYS A 338 11.23 4.79 -23.26
N LYS A 339 11.90 4.11 -24.19
CA LYS A 339 12.26 2.71 -24.04
C LYS A 339 13.21 2.49 -22.87
N GLN A 340 14.25 3.32 -22.71
CA GLN A 340 15.17 3.24 -21.56
C GLN A 340 14.43 3.43 -20.23
N PHE A 341 13.50 4.38 -20.14
CA PHE A 341 12.67 4.58 -18.95
C PHE A 341 11.85 3.32 -18.62
N SER A 342 11.28 2.67 -19.64
CA SER A 342 10.54 1.42 -19.50
C SER A 342 11.43 0.29 -18.97
N ASP A 343 12.60 0.08 -19.59
CA ASP A 343 13.56 -0.94 -19.19
C ASP A 343 14.09 -0.72 -17.76
N ASN A 344 14.35 0.53 -17.39
CA ASN A 344 14.81 0.90 -16.06
C ASN A 344 13.72 0.73 -14.99
N SER A 345 12.45 0.99 -15.33
CA SER A 345 11.32 0.64 -14.46
C SER A 345 11.32 -0.84 -14.12
N ARG A 346 11.44 -1.70 -15.13
CA ARG A 346 11.53 -3.16 -14.91
C ARG A 346 12.70 -3.57 -14.04
N LYS A 347 13.90 -3.05 -14.35
CA LYS A 347 15.12 -3.32 -13.56
C LYS A 347 14.92 -2.93 -12.08
N ARG A 348 14.31 -1.76 -11.85
CA ARG A 348 14.00 -1.28 -10.50
C ARG A 348 13.05 -2.22 -9.76
N ALA A 349 12.00 -2.70 -10.40
CA ALA A 349 11.07 -3.65 -9.79
C ALA A 349 11.76 -4.95 -9.38
N VAL A 350 12.53 -5.55 -10.29
CA VAL A 350 13.24 -6.81 -10.04
C VAL A 350 14.26 -6.66 -8.89
N SER A 351 14.96 -5.53 -8.83
CA SER A 351 16.01 -5.31 -7.83
C SER A 351 15.47 -4.88 -6.47
N LYS A 352 14.33 -4.16 -6.42
CA LYS A 352 13.84 -3.55 -5.17
C LYS A 352 12.51 -4.10 -4.66
N PHE A 353 11.60 -4.55 -5.55
CA PHE A 353 10.22 -4.87 -5.19
C PHE A 353 9.87 -6.34 -5.32
N ASP A 354 10.82 -7.21 -5.71
CA ASP A 354 10.53 -8.65 -5.80
C ASP A 354 10.18 -9.20 -4.42
N ILE A 355 9.02 -9.85 -4.35
CA ILE A 355 8.48 -10.49 -3.14
C ILE A 355 9.47 -11.44 -2.47
N LYS A 356 10.41 -12.03 -3.23
CA LYS A 356 11.41 -12.96 -2.70
C LYS A 356 12.22 -12.36 -1.55
N SER A 357 12.57 -11.08 -1.65
CA SER A 357 13.29 -10.37 -0.59
C SER A 357 12.45 -10.22 0.69
N VAL A 358 11.15 -10.00 0.53
CA VAL A 358 10.21 -9.89 1.64
C VAL A 358 9.98 -11.26 2.29
N LEU A 359 9.78 -12.31 1.48
CA LEU A 359 9.64 -13.68 1.99
C LEU A 359 10.84 -14.13 2.83
N ALA A 360 12.06 -13.80 2.38
CA ALA A 360 13.27 -14.09 3.15
C ALA A 360 13.28 -13.40 4.52
N VAL A 361 12.78 -12.15 4.62
CA VAL A 361 12.63 -11.45 5.90
C VAL A 361 11.61 -12.15 6.80
N TYR A 362 10.45 -12.53 6.25
CA TYR A 362 9.45 -13.27 7.03
C TYR A 362 9.97 -14.63 7.52
N ASP A 363 10.72 -15.36 6.69
CA ASP A 363 11.37 -16.61 7.09
C ASP A 363 12.35 -16.42 8.26
N ASN A 364 13.19 -15.38 8.18
CA ASN A 364 14.12 -15.07 9.25
C ASN A 364 13.40 -14.68 10.55
N ILE A 365 12.30 -13.95 10.47
CA ILE A 365 11.48 -13.61 11.64
C ILE A 365 10.90 -14.87 12.27
N VAL A 366 10.32 -15.75 11.46
CA VAL A 366 9.74 -17.01 11.94
C VAL A 366 10.82 -17.87 12.60
N LYS A 367 12.00 -18.00 11.97
CA LYS A 367 13.13 -18.73 12.54
C LYS A 367 13.58 -18.14 13.88
N SER A 368 13.77 -16.83 13.98
CA SER A 368 14.16 -16.16 15.22
C SER A 368 13.15 -16.33 16.36
N CYS A 369 11.85 -16.35 16.00
CA CYS A 369 10.78 -16.58 16.97
C CYS A 369 10.74 -18.02 17.48
N THR A 370 11.18 -19.00 16.70
CA THR A 370 11.21 -20.42 17.12
C THR A 370 12.46 -20.80 17.91
N GLU A 371 13.63 -20.28 17.51
CA GLU A 371 14.91 -20.56 18.19
C GLU A 371 15.00 -19.96 19.61
N SER A 372 14.29 -18.88 19.89
CA SER A 372 14.21 -18.28 21.23
C SER A 372 13.37 -19.08 22.24
N CYS A 373 12.83 -20.23 21.86
CA CYS A 373 12.05 -21.13 22.72
C CYS A 373 12.87 -22.35 23.20
N GLN A 374 14.10 -22.51 22.73
CA GLN A 374 15.06 -23.49 23.24
C GLN A 374 16.02 -22.82 24.24
#